data_56cb836660a93c36380ac23c53d2f956
#
_entry.id   56cb836660a93c36380ac23c53d2f956
#
_cell.length_a   1.000
_cell.length_b   1.000
_cell.length_c   1.000
_cell.angle_alpha   90.00
_cell.angle_beta   90.00
_cell.angle_gamma   90.00
#
_symmetry.space_group_name_H-M   'P 1'
#
loop_
_entity.id
_entity.type
_entity.pdbx_description
1 polymer ?
#
loop_
_entity_poly.entity_id
_entity_poly.type
_entity_poly.pdbx_seq_one_letter_code
_entity_poly.pdbx_strand_id
1 'polypeptide(L)'
;EKETGIKVVYDVFDSNEVLEGKLMAGSTGFDLVVPSASFLERQLTAGVFQPLDKSKLPEWKNLDPELLKLVAKHDPDNKFAMPYMWATTGIGYNVDKVKAVLGENAPVDSWDLILKPENLEKLKSCGVSFLDAPEEVFATVLNYLGKDPNSTKADDYTGPATDLLLKLRPNIRYFHSSQYINDLANGDICVAIGWAGDVWQASNRAKEAK
;
A
#
# COMPACT_ATOMS: atom_id res chain seq x y z
N GLU A 1 22.24 -3.20 16.22
CA GLU A 1 22.99 -3.97 17.22
C GLU A 1 24.41 -3.43 17.42
N LYS A 2 25.16 -3.14 16.34
CA LYS A 2 26.57 -2.71 16.42
C LYS A 2 26.75 -1.42 17.23
N GLU A 3 25.83 -0.47 17.14
CA GLU A 3 25.93 0.84 17.79
C GLU A 3 25.33 0.84 19.21
N THR A 4 24.29 0.07 19.45
CA THR A 4 23.50 0.15 20.69
C THR A 4 23.62 -1.10 21.58
N GLY A 5 24.13 -2.22 21.05
CA GLY A 5 24.13 -3.51 21.72
C GLY A 5 22.74 -4.16 21.85
N ILE A 6 21.69 -3.52 21.36
CA ILE A 6 20.31 -4.02 21.46
C ILE A 6 20.10 -5.07 20.36
N LYS A 7 19.72 -6.28 20.77
CA LYS A 7 19.34 -7.34 19.85
C LYS A 7 17.94 -7.06 19.30
N VAL A 8 17.82 -6.92 17.97
CA VAL A 8 16.55 -6.75 17.28
C VAL A 8 16.06 -8.10 16.76
N VAL A 9 14.87 -8.51 17.19
CA VAL A 9 14.14 -9.63 16.60
C VAL A 9 13.13 -9.04 15.61
N TYR A 10 13.44 -9.16 14.32
CA TYR A 10 12.64 -8.58 13.26
C TYR A 10 11.60 -9.58 12.79
N ASP A 11 10.33 -9.16 12.82
CA ASP A 11 9.19 -9.92 12.30
C ASP A 11 8.46 -9.10 11.23
N VAL A 12 7.75 -9.77 10.34
CA VAL A 12 7.00 -9.15 9.25
C VAL A 12 5.54 -9.60 9.29
N PHE A 13 4.67 -8.79 8.72
CA PHE A 13 3.26 -9.10 8.53
C PHE A 13 2.84 -8.66 7.12
N ASP A 14 1.92 -9.38 6.51
CA ASP A 14 1.52 -9.17 5.12
C ASP A 14 0.57 -7.99 4.93
N SER A 15 -0.20 -7.63 5.96
CA SER A 15 -1.15 -6.53 5.90
C SER A 15 -1.34 -5.83 7.24
N ASN A 16 -1.84 -4.60 7.20
CA ASN A 16 -2.20 -3.85 8.40
C ASN A 16 -3.31 -4.54 9.21
N GLU A 17 -4.24 -5.21 8.53
CA GLU A 17 -5.34 -5.96 9.17
C GLU A 17 -4.80 -7.11 10.03
N VAL A 18 -3.78 -7.83 9.53
CA VAL A 18 -3.10 -8.89 10.29
C VAL A 18 -2.41 -8.31 11.52
N LEU A 19 -1.70 -7.18 11.37
CA LEU A 19 -1.08 -6.50 12.51
C LEU A 19 -2.13 -6.05 13.53
N GLU A 20 -3.20 -5.42 13.08
CA GLU A 20 -4.29 -4.93 13.93
C GLU A 20 -4.92 -6.09 14.72
N GLY A 21 -5.21 -7.22 14.06
CA GLY A 21 -5.72 -8.41 14.72
C GLY A 21 -4.81 -8.91 15.84
N LYS A 22 -3.49 -8.95 15.60
CA LYS A 22 -2.50 -9.30 16.62
C LYS A 22 -2.51 -8.30 17.79
N LEU A 23 -2.50 -7.00 17.52
CA LEU A 23 -2.50 -5.95 18.55
C LEU A 23 -3.76 -5.98 19.41
N MET A 24 -4.93 -6.16 18.79
CA MET A 24 -6.21 -6.24 19.51
C MET A 24 -6.33 -7.49 20.36
N ALA A 25 -5.70 -8.61 19.96
CA ALA A 25 -5.66 -9.82 20.78
C ALA A 25 -4.75 -9.66 22.02
N GLY A 26 -3.86 -8.67 22.01
CA GLY A 26 -2.94 -8.40 23.12
C GLY A 26 -1.79 -9.40 23.20
N SER A 27 -0.84 -9.11 24.09
CA SER A 27 0.31 -10.01 24.39
C SER A 27 1.13 -10.43 23.17
N THR A 28 1.32 -9.50 22.20
CA THR A 28 2.03 -9.78 20.94
C THR A 28 3.53 -10.01 21.13
N GLY A 29 4.11 -9.49 22.22
CA GLY A 29 5.56 -9.42 22.40
C GLY A 29 6.28 -8.40 21.53
N PHE A 30 5.56 -7.56 20.80
CA PHE A 30 6.14 -6.45 20.02
C PHE A 30 6.43 -5.25 20.90
N ASP A 31 7.67 -4.75 20.83
CA ASP A 31 8.07 -3.48 21.46
C ASP A 31 7.84 -2.30 20.52
N LEU A 32 7.90 -2.53 19.21
CA LEU A 32 7.71 -1.53 18.16
C LEU A 32 6.99 -2.15 16.97
N VAL A 33 6.05 -1.40 16.39
CA VAL A 33 5.32 -1.80 15.16
C VAL A 33 5.24 -0.64 14.19
N VAL A 34 5.03 -0.93 12.92
CA VAL A 34 4.97 0.05 11.84
C VAL A 34 3.66 -0.11 11.06
N PRO A 35 2.52 0.34 11.61
CA PRO A 35 1.24 0.40 10.87
C PRO A 35 1.21 1.57 9.89
N SER A 36 0.25 1.56 8.96
CA SER A 36 -0.09 2.77 8.21
C SER A 36 -0.77 3.80 9.13
N ALA A 37 -0.76 5.08 8.74
CA ALA A 37 -1.29 6.16 9.57
C ALA A 37 -2.79 6.03 9.86
N SER A 38 -3.59 5.54 8.90
CA SER A 38 -5.03 5.28 9.09
C SER A 38 -5.30 4.18 10.12
N PHE A 39 -4.49 3.11 10.09
CA PHE A 39 -4.57 2.05 11.11
C PHE A 39 -4.08 2.50 12.47
N LEU A 40 -3.03 3.33 12.52
CA LEU A 40 -2.55 3.95 13.77
C LEU A 40 -3.69 4.67 14.49
N GLU A 41 -4.48 5.50 13.79
CA GLU A 41 -5.60 6.26 14.37
C GLU A 41 -6.62 5.34 15.09
N ARG A 42 -7.00 4.23 14.45
CA ARG A 42 -7.91 3.25 15.07
C ARG A 42 -7.29 2.55 16.27
N GLN A 43 -6.03 2.18 16.17
CA GLN A 43 -5.26 1.51 17.22
C GLN A 43 -5.02 2.43 18.41
N LEU A 44 -4.85 3.75 18.20
CA LEU A 44 -4.78 4.74 19.26
C LEU A 44 -6.10 4.82 20.05
N THR A 45 -7.23 4.76 19.37
CA THR A 45 -8.55 4.72 20.01
C THR A 45 -8.72 3.50 20.90
N ALA A 46 -8.13 2.37 20.52
CA ALA A 46 -8.10 1.14 21.31
C ALA A 46 -7.08 1.14 22.46
N GLY A 47 -6.21 2.16 22.55
CA GLY A 47 -5.25 2.33 23.65
C GLY A 47 -4.09 1.34 23.63
N VAL A 48 -3.72 0.80 22.47
CA VAL A 48 -2.67 -0.24 22.38
C VAL A 48 -1.25 0.30 22.42
N PHE A 49 -1.07 1.63 22.31
CA PHE A 49 0.26 2.26 22.27
C PHE A 49 0.54 3.12 23.50
N GLN A 50 1.81 3.23 23.83
CA GLN A 50 2.31 4.15 24.84
C GLN A 50 2.79 5.47 24.20
N PRO A 51 2.61 6.63 24.89
CA PRO A 51 3.16 7.89 24.42
C PRO A 51 4.68 7.84 24.30
N LEU A 52 5.21 8.48 23.25
CA LEU A 52 6.65 8.65 23.06
C LEU A 52 7.20 9.70 24.05
N ASP A 53 8.32 9.38 24.68
CA ASP A 53 9.13 10.36 25.40
C ASP A 53 10.09 11.05 24.42
N LYS A 54 9.64 12.16 23.84
CA LYS A 54 10.44 12.89 22.84
C LYS A 54 11.77 13.43 23.39
N SER A 55 11.92 13.58 24.72
CA SER A 55 13.18 13.98 25.32
C SER A 55 14.28 12.93 25.14
N LYS A 56 13.90 11.68 24.93
CA LYS A 56 14.81 10.55 24.64
C LYS A 56 15.05 10.31 23.17
N LEU A 57 14.47 11.13 22.29
CA LEU A 57 14.57 11.00 20.83
C LEU A 57 15.32 12.22 20.24
N PRO A 58 16.65 12.33 20.43
CA PRO A 58 17.42 13.52 20.02
C PRO A 58 17.37 13.73 18.50
N GLU A 59 17.15 12.66 17.72
CA GLU A 59 17.06 12.71 16.26
C GLU A 59 15.67 13.14 15.74
N TRP A 60 14.71 13.40 16.65
CA TRP A 60 13.38 13.92 16.27
C TRP A 60 13.45 15.15 15.37
N LYS A 61 14.43 16.02 15.61
CA LYS A 61 14.70 17.26 14.84
C LYS A 61 15.04 17.00 13.36
N ASN A 62 15.44 15.77 13.01
CA ASN A 62 15.81 15.39 11.65
C ASN A 62 14.60 14.88 10.84
N LEU A 63 13.44 14.72 11.48
CA LEU A 63 12.23 14.29 10.79
C LEU A 63 11.70 15.40 9.88
N ASP A 64 11.18 15.02 8.74
CA ASP A 64 10.57 15.94 7.78
C ASP A 64 9.32 16.60 8.41
N PRO A 65 9.28 17.94 8.50
CA PRO A 65 8.17 18.64 9.14
C PRO A 65 6.84 18.50 8.37
N GLU A 66 6.86 18.29 7.05
CA GLU A 66 5.63 18.08 6.28
C GLU A 66 5.06 16.70 6.56
N LEU A 67 5.90 15.67 6.67
CA LEU A 67 5.46 14.33 7.07
C LEU A 67 4.92 14.32 8.51
N LEU A 68 5.55 15.06 9.43
CA LEU A 68 5.02 15.21 10.78
C LEU A 68 3.62 15.84 10.80
N LYS A 69 3.36 16.85 9.95
CA LYS A 69 2.03 17.46 9.80
C LYS A 69 1.01 16.46 9.25
N LEU A 70 1.41 15.59 8.33
CA LEU A 70 0.54 14.56 7.79
C LEU A 70 0.19 13.51 8.85
N VAL A 71 1.18 13.00 9.58
CA VAL A 71 0.96 12.05 10.68
C VAL A 71 0.11 12.65 11.79
N ALA A 72 0.27 13.95 12.08
CA ALA A 72 -0.51 14.64 13.11
C ALA A 72 -2.03 14.68 12.85
N LYS A 73 -2.47 14.40 11.63
CA LYS A 73 -3.90 14.23 11.32
C LYS A 73 -4.48 12.95 11.94
N HIS A 74 -3.66 11.95 12.16
CA HIS A 74 -4.00 10.64 12.70
C HIS A 74 -3.53 10.47 14.15
N ASP A 75 -2.45 11.13 14.52
CA ASP A 75 -1.85 11.14 15.86
C ASP A 75 -1.60 12.59 16.28
N PRO A 76 -2.57 13.27 16.91
CA PRO A 76 -2.42 14.66 17.32
C PRO A 76 -1.13 14.89 18.12
N ASP A 77 -0.40 15.95 17.74
CA ASP A 77 0.91 16.30 18.32
C ASP A 77 2.01 15.26 18.08
N ASN A 78 1.80 14.27 17.21
CA ASN A 78 2.72 13.14 17.03
C ASN A 78 3.13 12.54 18.38
N LYS A 79 2.14 12.23 19.19
CA LYS A 79 2.34 11.82 20.58
C LYS A 79 2.78 10.38 20.73
N PHE A 80 2.35 9.50 19.81
CA PHE A 80 2.52 8.06 19.90
C PHE A 80 3.39 7.50 18.79
N ALA A 81 3.53 8.21 17.67
CA ALA A 81 4.23 7.72 16.50
C ALA A 81 5.19 8.77 15.91
N MET A 82 6.14 8.26 15.14
CA MET A 82 7.01 9.06 14.28
C MET A 82 6.97 8.50 12.86
N PRO A 83 7.03 9.33 11.80
CA PRO A 83 7.05 8.83 10.44
C PRO A 83 8.30 7.98 10.21
N TYR A 84 8.10 6.80 9.61
CA TYR A 84 9.17 5.87 9.24
C TYR A 84 9.42 5.92 7.73
N MET A 85 8.38 5.72 6.94
CA MET A 85 8.45 5.67 5.49
C MET A 85 7.14 6.19 4.90
N TRP A 86 7.20 6.73 3.70
CA TRP A 86 6.02 7.08 2.92
C TRP A 86 6.19 6.61 1.49
N ALA A 87 5.10 6.30 0.84
CA ALA A 87 5.07 5.91 -0.57
C ALA A 87 3.76 6.35 -1.21
N THR A 88 3.71 6.31 -2.52
CA THR A 88 2.48 6.48 -3.29
C THR A 88 1.99 5.12 -3.78
N THR A 89 0.68 4.95 -3.79
CA THR A 89 0.03 3.83 -4.49
C THR A 89 -0.08 4.17 -5.96
N GLY A 90 0.28 3.22 -6.81
CA GLY A 90 0.33 3.45 -8.24
C GLY A 90 0.30 2.15 -9.05
N ILE A 91 0.64 2.26 -10.33
CA ILE A 91 0.65 1.14 -11.25
C ILE A 91 2.10 0.75 -11.54
N GLY A 92 2.46 -0.50 -11.21
CA GLY A 92 3.69 -1.14 -11.68
C GLY A 92 3.38 -1.99 -12.90
N TYR A 93 4.16 -1.86 -13.97
CA TYR A 93 3.90 -2.63 -15.18
C TYR A 93 5.17 -3.00 -15.96
N ASN A 94 5.10 -4.13 -16.66
CA ASN A 94 6.11 -4.56 -17.63
C ASN A 94 5.82 -3.90 -18.97
N VAL A 95 6.68 -3.00 -19.40
CA VAL A 95 6.51 -2.17 -20.62
C VAL A 95 6.25 -3.03 -21.85
N ASP A 96 7.11 -4.05 -22.08
CA ASP A 96 7.05 -4.88 -23.29
C ASP A 96 5.77 -5.72 -23.34
N LYS A 97 5.37 -6.29 -22.19
CA LYS A 97 4.14 -7.12 -22.11
C LYS A 97 2.88 -6.27 -22.27
N VAL A 98 2.82 -5.08 -21.67
CA VAL A 98 1.68 -4.19 -21.82
C VAL A 98 1.55 -3.70 -23.26
N LYS A 99 2.65 -3.33 -23.90
CA LYS A 99 2.67 -2.97 -25.32
C LYS A 99 2.26 -4.14 -26.24
N ALA A 100 2.70 -5.34 -25.95
CA ALA A 100 2.33 -6.53 -26.73
C ALA A 100 0.82 -6.79 -26.67
N VAL A 101 0.16 -6.47 -25.56
CA VAL A 101 -1.29 -6.72 -25.35
C VAL A 101 -2.17 -5.56 -25.80
N LEU A 102 -1.80 -4.32 -25.47
CA LEU A 102 -2.61 -3.10 -25.70
C LEU A 102 -2.10 -2.24 -26.87
N GLY A 103 -0.92 -2.54 -27.41
CA GLY A 103 -0.29 -1.75 -28.45
C GLY A 103 0.51 -0.55 -27.91
N GLU A 104 1.13 0.19 -28.85
CA GLU A 104 2.01 1.33 -28.52
C GLU A 104 1.27 2.49 -27.81
N ASN A 105 -0.03 2.63 -28.02
CA ASN A 105 -0.87 3.69 -27.45
C ASN A 105 -1.56 3.25 -26.15
N ALA A 106 -1.02 2.26 -25.43
CA ALA A 106 -1.53 1.86 -24.12
C ALA A 106 -1.54 3.06 -23.16
N PRO A 107 -2.62 3.29 -22.39
CA PRO A 107 -2.74 4.45 -21.50
C PRO A 107 -1.93 4.25 -20.21
N VAL A 108 -0.60 4.18 -20.32
CA VAL A 108 0.31 3.85 -19.22
C VAL A 108 0.50 4.97 -18.20
N ASP A 109 0.04 6.17 -18.52
CA ASP A 109 0.03 7.37 -17.67
C ASP A 109 -1.34 7.63 -17.02
N SER A 110 -2.25 6.66 -17.11
CA SER A 110 -3.62 6.77 -16.62
C SER A 110 -4.07 5.51 -15.89
N TRP A 111 -4.95 5.68 -14.91
CA TRP A 111 -5.68 4.58 -14.26
C TRP A 111 -6.60 3.83 -15.24
N ASP A 112 -6.88 4.38 -16.42
CA ASP A 112 -7.56 3.68 -17.51
C ASP A 112 -6.86 2.38 -17.90
N LEU A 113 -5.55 2.28 -17.66
CA LEU A 113 -4.80 1.06 -17.94
C LEU A 113 -5.43 -0.18 -17.28
N ILE A 114 -5.87 -0.04 -16.04
CA ILE A 114 -6.34 -1.16 -15.22
C ILE A 114 -7.76 -1.00 -14.65
N LEU A 115 -8.30 0.22 -14.61
CA LEU A 115 -9.66 0.46 -14.13
C LEU A 115 -10.70 0.53 -15.24
N LYS A 116 -10.26 0.59 -16.49
CA LYS A 116 -11.16 0.47 -17.64
C LYS A 116 -11.36 -1.00 -17.99
N PRO A 117 -12.59 -1.54 -17.88
CA PRO A 117 -12.85 -2.97 -18.03
C PRO A 117 -12.28 -3.58 -19.33
N GLU A 118 -12.37 -2.86 -20.45
CA GLU A 118 -11.90 -3.33 -21.75
C GLU A 118 -10.38 -3.50 -21.84
N ASN A 119 -9.64 -2.68 -21.10
CA ASN A 119 -8.17 -2.78 -21.03
C ASN A 119 -7.78 -3.93 -20.10
N LEU A 120 -8.42 -4.02 -18.93
CA LEU A 120 -8.14 -5.06 -17.95
C LEU A 120 -8.46 -6.45 -18.49
N GLU A 121 -9.54 -6.59 -19.25
CA GLU A 121 -9.91 -7.86 -19.91
C GLU A 121 -8.80 -8.37 -20.83
N LYS A 122 -8.18 -7.49 -21.61
CA LYS A 122 -7.03 -7.83 -22.46
C LYS A 122 -5.80 -8.19 -21.64
N LEU A 123 -5.49 -7.39 -20.60
CA LEU A 123 -4.35 -7.60 -19.72
C LEU A 123 -4.44 -8.87 -18.88
N LYS A 124 -5.63 -9.44 -18.70
CA LYS A 124 -5.83 -10.73 -18.04
C LYS A 124 -4.89 -11.81 -18.58
N SER A 125 -4.62 -11.81 -19.89
CA SER A 125 -3.77 -12.80 -20.55
C SER A 125 -2.33 -12.80 -20.02
N CYS A 126 -1.79 -11.64 -19.67
CA CYS A 126 -0.43 -11.52 -19.14
C CYS A 126 -0.39 -11.43 -17.60
N GLY A 127 -1.54 -11.33 -16.95
CA GLY A 127 -1.69 -11.35 -15.50
C GLY A 127 -1.70 -9.97 -14.86
N VAL A 128 -2.69 -9.77 -14.00
CA VAL A 128 -2.88 -8.52 -13.23
C VAL A 128 -3.10 -8.87 -11.77
N SER A 129 -2.46 -8.12 -10.87
CA SER A 129 -2.70 -8.20 -9.43
C SER A 129 -3.10 -6.85 -8.85
N PHE A 130 -3.92 -6.91 -7.81
CA PHE A 130 -4.25 -5.74 -7.00
C PHE A 130 -3.73 -5.97 -5.58
N LEU A 131 -3.51 -4.87 -4.85
CA LEU A 131 -3.19 -4.94 -3.43
C LEU A 131 -4.34 -5.59 -2.65
N ASP A 132 -4.00 -6.42 -1.68
CA ASP A 132 -4.92 -6.85 -0.62
C ASP A 132 -4.90 -5.80 0.49
N ALA A 133 -5.34 -4.60 0.12
CA ALA A 133 -5.43 -3.42 0.95
C ALA A 133 -6.67 -2.62 0.52
N PRO A 134 -7.85 -2.92 1.08
CA PRO A 134 -9.12 -2.32 0.67
C PRO A 134 -9.09 -0.78 0.70
N GLU A 135 -8.45 -0.17 1.69
CA GLU A 135 -8.34 1.28 1.80
C GLU A 135 -7.65 1.89 0.56
N GLU A 136 -6.54 1.30 0.11
CA GLU A 136 -5.78 1.76 -1.05
C GLU A 136 -6.58 1.57 -2.36
N VAL A 137 -7.17 0.39 -2.52
CA VAL A 137 -7.91 0.05 -3.74
C VAL A 137 -9.17 0.90 -3.87
N PHE A 138 -9.95 1.05 -2.78
CA PHE A 138 -11.15 1.89 -2.83
C PHE A 138 -10.81 3.36 -2.99
N ALA A 139 -9.80 3.90 -2.31
CA ALA A 139 -9.35 5.28 -2.49
C ALA A 139 -8.97 5.57 -3.95
N THR A 140 -8.24 4.64 -4.57
CA THR A 140 -7.88 4.71 -5.99
C THR A 140 -9.11 4.72 -6.89
N VAL A 141 -10.06 3.83 -6.66
CA VAL A 141 -11.30 3.73 -7.46
C VAL A 141 -12.19 4.95 -7.26
N LEU A 142 -12.35 5.44 -6.03
CA LEU A 142 -13.11 6.65 -5.75
C LEU A 142 -12.53 7.86 -6.48
N ASN A 143 -11.21 8.03 -6.40
CA ASN A 143 -10.52 9.09 -7.14
C ASN A 143 -10.73 8.97 -8.66
N TYR A 144 -10.63 7.77 -9.21
CA TYR A 144 -10.88 7.49 -10.63
C TYR A 144 -12.31 7.84 -11.05
N LEU A 145 -13.29 7.65 -10.17
CA LEU A 145 -14.69 8.01 -10.38
C LEU A 145 -15.00 9.48 -10.08
N GLY A 146 -13.99 10.31 -9.80
CA GLY A 146 -14.16 11.74 -9.49
C GLY A 146 -14.78 12.00 -8.12
N LYS A 147 -14.68 11.03 -7.20
CA LYS A 147 -15.13 11.13 -5.81
C LYS A 147 -13.97 11.44 -4.87
N ASP A 148 -14.30 11.84 -3.64
CA ASP A 148 -13.30 12.00 -2.59
C ASP A 148 -12.68 10.63 -2.22
N PRO A 149 -11.38 10.42 -2.39
CA PRO A 149 -10.72 9.17 -2.02
C PRO A 149 -10.79 8.85 -0.52
N ASN A 150 -11.02 9.88 0.31
CA ASN A 150 -11.18 9.75 1.75
C ASN A 150 -12.65 9.87 2.19
N SER A 151 -13.60 9.58 1.30
CA SER A 151 -15.02 9.67 1.63
C SER A 151 -15.37 8.80 2.84
N THR A 152 -16.20 9.36 3.73
CA THR A 152 -16.79 8.63 4.86
C THR A 152 -18.22 8.18 4.59
N LYS A 153 -18.74 8.42 3.37
CA LYS A 153 -20.10 8.08 2.97
C LYS A 153 -20.16 6.64 2.47
N ALA A 154 -20.94 5.80 3.14
CA ALA A 154 -21.11 4.39 2.76
C ALA A 154 -21.55 4.21 1.29
N ASP A 155 -22.44 5.10 0.80
CA ASP A 155 -22.96 5.04 -0.57
C ASP A 155 -21.89 5.22 -1.66
N ASP A 156 -20.79 5.89 -1.35
CA ASP A 156 -19.68 6.02 -2.29
C ASP A 156 -18.97 4.68 -2.52
N TYR A 157 -18.95 3.84 -1.50
CA TYR A 157 -18.34 2.51 -1.53
C TYR A 157 -19.28 1.43 -2.05
N THR A 158 -20.51 1.38 -1.55
CA THR A 158 -21.50 0.32 -1.84
C THR A 158 -22.19 0.45 -3.19
N GLY A 159 -21.99 1.57 -3.90
CA GLY A 159 -22.52 1.83 -5.24
C GLY A 159 -21.44 1.75 -6.32
N PRO A 160 -21.15 2.87 -7.01
CA PRO A 160 -20.33 2.89 -8.22
C PRO A 160 -18.92 2.27 -8.06
N ALA A 161 -18.29 2.43 -6.89
CA ALA A 161 -16.97 1.88 -6.64
C ALA A 161 -17.00 0.35 -6.59
N THR A 162 -17.93 -0.23 -5.84
CA THR A 162 -18.14 -1.68 -5.78
C THR A 162 -18.56 -2.23 -7.15
N ASP A 163 -19.47 -1.55 -7.85
CA ASP A 163 -19.93 -1.97 -9.18
C ASP A 163 -18.77 -2.06 -10.18
N LEU A 164 -17.85 -1.09 -10.13
CA LEU A 164 -16.66 -1.12 -10.98
C LEU A 164 -15.75 -2.28 -10.58
N LEU A 165 -15.43 -2.43 -9.29
CA LEU A 165 -14.56 -3.51 -8.81
C LEU A 165 -15.12 -4.90 -9.12
N LEU A 166 -16.45 -5.10 -9.03
CA LEU A 166 -17.08 -6.37 -9.40
C LEU A 166 -16.93 -6.66 -10.89
N LYS A 167 -17.00 -5.66 -11.77
CA LYS A 167 -16.75 -5.81 -13.21
C LYS A 167 -15.29 -6.16 -13.49
N LEU A 168 -14.36 -5.61 -12.73
CA LEU A 168 -12.92 -5.84 -12.90
C LEU A 168 -12.47 -7.19 -12.33
N ARG A 169 -13.12 -7.67 -11.25
CA ARG A 169 -12.73 -8.86 -10.47
C ARG A 169 -12.41 -10.11 -11.28
N PRO A 170 -13.19 -10.50 -12.34
CA PRO A 170 -12.90 -11.68 -13.14
C PRO A 170 -11.59 -11.64 -13.93
N ASN A 171 -11.00 -10.45 -14.06
CA ASN A 171 -9.79 -10.20 -14.82
C ASN A 171 -8.55 -9.96 -13.91
N ILE A 172 -8.75 -9.94 -12.60
CA ILE A 172 -7.68 -9.83 -11.59
C ILE A 172 -7.28 -11.25 -11.19
N ARG A 173 -5.99 -11.57 -11.36
CA ARG A 173 -5.46 -12.92 -11.06
C ARG A 173 -5.52 -13.21 -9.56
N TYR A 174 -5.06 -12.26 -8.74
CA TYR A 174 -5.10 -12.36 -7.28
C TYR A 174 -5.05 -10.97 -6.63
N PHE A 175 -5.34 -10.94 -5.32
CA PHE A 175 -5.10 -9.82 -4.42
C PHE A 175 -3.99 -10.23 -3.45
N HIS A 176 -2.93 -9.45 -3.34
CA HIS A 176 -1.83 -9.68 -2.40
C HIS A 176 -0.96 -8.44 -2.27
N SER A 177 -0.52 -8.13 -1.05
CA SER A 177 0.24 -6.90 -0.77
C SER A 177 1.76 -7.05 -0.84
N SER A 178 2.29 -8.25 -1.15
CA SER A 178 3.74 -8.48 -1.29
C SER A 178 4.14 -9.37 -2.46
N GLN A 179 3.33 -10.38 -2.84
CA GLN A 179 3.67 -11.35 -3.88
C GLN A 179 3.95 -10.69 -5.25
N TYR A 180 3.21 -9.63 -5.59
CA TYR A 180 3.36 -8.92 -6.87
C TYR A 180 4.77 -8.40 -7.14
N ILE A 181 5.60 -8.19 -6.10
CA ILE A 181 7.00 -7.74 -6.25
C ILE A 181 7.81 -8.77 -7.03
N ASN A 182 7.72 -10.04 -6.61
CA ASN A 182 8.42 -11.14 -7.28
C ASN A 182 7.81 -11.43 -8.64
N ASP A 183 6.47 -11.46 -8.74
CA ASP A 183 5.77 -11.80 -9.96
C ASP A 183 5.99 -10.76 -11.07
N LEU A 184 6.10 -9.45 -10.73
CA LEU A 184 6.52 -8.42 -11.68
C LEU A 184 7.98 -8.60 -12.09
N ALA A 185 8.87 -8.87 -11.12
CA ALA A 185 10.31 -9.04 -11.37
C ALA A 185 10.57 -10.22 -12.31
N ASN A 186 9.89 -11.33 -12.10
CA ASN A 186 10.01 -12.56 -12.90
C ASN A 186 9.22 -12.48 -14.22
N GLY A 187 8.29 -11.52 -14.32
CA GLY A 187 7.39 -11.40 -15.45
C GLY A 187 6.22 -12.37 -15.44
N ASP A 188 5.86 -12.92 -14.29
CA ASP A 188 4.69 -13.81 -14.12
C ASP A 188 3.37 -13.05 -14.22
N ILE A 189 3.40 -11.75 -13.86
CA ILE A 189 2.33 -10.79 -14.15
C ILE A 189 2.88 -9.61 -14.95
N CYS A 190 2.02 -8.89 -15.64
CA CYS A 190 2.41 -7.72 -16.44
C CYS A 190 2.06 -6.40 -15.82
N VAL A 191 1.08 -6.36 -14.91
CA VAL A 191 0.62 -5.13 -14.24
C VAL A 191 0.21 -5.44 -12.80
N ALA A 192 0.47 -4.48 -11.92
CA ALA A 192 0.00 -4.52 -10.54
C ALA A 192 -0.43 -3.14 -10.05
N ILE A 193 -1.47 -3.06 -9.20
CA ILE A 193 -1.57 -1.97 -8.24
C ILE A 193 -0.59 -2.29 -7.11
N GLY A 194 0.32 -1.37 -6.82
CA GLY A 194 1.36 -1.57 -5.82
C GLY A 194 1.88 -0.26 -5.25
N TRP A 195 2.71 -0.37 -4.24
CA TRP A 195 3.42 0.78 -3.68
C TRP A 195 4.68 1.08 -4.48
N ALA A 196 4.98 2.38 -4.64
CA ALA A 196 6.06 2.84 -5.50
C ALA A 196 7.43 2.21 -5.15
N GLY A 197 7.75 2.08 -3.86
CA GLY A 197 8.99 1.45 -3.40
C GLY A 197 9.12 -0.02 -3.80
N ASP A 198 8.02 -0.75 -3.74
CA ASP A 198 7.96 -2.17 -4.09
C ASP A 198 8.07 -2.38 -5.60
N VAL A 199 7.41 -1.53 -6.39
CA VAL A 199 7.53 -1.57 -7.85
C VAL A 199 8.96 -1.25 -8.28
N TRP A 200 9.62 -0.31 -7.60
CA TRP A 200 11.03 -0.01 -7.81
C TRP A 200 11.92 -1.20 -7.45
N GLN A 201 11.64 -1.87 -6.33
CA GLN A 201 12.34 -3.09 -5.92
C GLN A 201 12.17 -4.21 -6.97
N ALA A 202 10.95 -4.43 -7.48
CA ALA A 202 10.69 -5.40 -8.56
C ALA A 202 11.51 -5.09 -9.80
N SER A 203 11.59 -3.79 -10.20
CA SER A 203 12.41 -3.36 -11.33
C SER A 203 13.90 -3.66 -11.14
N ASN A 204 14.44 -3.44 -9.93
CA ASN A 204 15.84 -3.73 -9.64
C ASN A 204 16.12 -5.24 -9.69
N ARG A 205 15.26 -6.06 -9.06
CA ARG A 205 15.37 -7.53 -9.15
C ARG A 205 15.34 -8.05 -10.58
N ALA A 206 14.46 -7.49 -11.42
CA ALA A 206 14.39 -7.87 -12.84
C ALA A 206 15.66 -7.51 -13.63
N LYS A 207 16.39 -6.46 -13.23
CA LYS A 207 17.67 -6.08 -13.85
C LYS A 207 18.82 -6.96 -13.39
N GLU A 208 18.83 -7.35 -12.12
CA GLU A 208 19.86 -8.23 -11.52
C GLU A 208 19.78 -9.67 -12.04
N ALA A 209 18.60 -10.10 -12.47
CA ALA A 209 18.35 -11.45 -13.00
C ALA A 209 18.71 -11.61 -14.50
N LYS A 210 19.08 -10.53 -15.21
CA LYS A 210 19.54 -10.53 -16.61
C LYS A 210 21.05 -10.57 -16.70
#